data_43774739bb3d487e503dfa9c16b4252b
#
_entry.id   43774739bb3d487e503dfa9c16b4252b
#
_cell.length_a   1.000
_cell.length_b   1.000
_cell.length_c   1.000
_cell.angle_alpha   90.00
_cell.angle_beta   90.00
_cell.angle_gamma   90.00
#
_symmetry.space_group_name_H-M   'P 1'
#
loop_
_entity.id
_entity.type
_entity.pdbx_description
1 polymer ?
#
loop_
_entity_poly.entity_id
_entity_poly.type
_entity_poly.pdbx_seq_one_letter_code
_entity_poly.pdbx_strand_id
1 'polypeptide(L)'
;MKPCIFLDIDGVINPNRKSTTYHFDYSLPNTLAKKLNHPKIADLNVYLVNQVYSCFSKESIACLKQLIEKYNAQIIITSSWRIVYSLDQLQTMFDIFDLGKYIKATTPLISPRTKAIQEFIDEHNITSYIILDDFDMSNVFDYHFIYVRNYFNVQDYKKADYALFIQQKELSN
;
A
#
# COMPACT_ATOMS: atom_id res chain seq x y z
N MET A 1 -3.92 13.36 -14.83
CA MET A 1 -2.85 12.58 -14.14
C MET A 1 -3.54 11.44 -13.39
N LYS A 2 -2.86 10.28 -13.16
CA LYS A 2 -3.43 9.18 -12.35
C LYS A 2 -3.32 9.54 -10.87
N PRO A 3 -4.37 9.32 -10.06
CA PRO A 3 -4.29 9.53 -8.62
C PRO A 3 -3.21 8.66 -7.97
N CYS A 4 -2.58 9.15 -6.90
CA CYS A 4 -1.61 8.43 -6.11
C CYS A 4 -2.20 7.98 -4.77
N ILE A 5 -1.94 6.75 -4.37
CA ILE A 5 -2.22 6.22 -3.04
C ILE A 5 -0.88 6.09 -2.32
N PHE A 6 -0.60 6.99 -1.39
CA PHE A 6 0.53 6.86 -0.47
C PHE A 6 0.16 5.84 0.59
N LEU A 7 0.87 4.71 0.60
CA LEU A 7 0.46 3.53 1.34
C LEU A 7 1.49 3.16 2.41
N ASP A 8 1.06 3.14 3.66
CA ASP A 8 1.76 2.39 4.70
C ASP A 8 1.33 0.91 4.70
N ILE A 9 2.15 0.03 5.27
CA ILE A 9 1.93 -1.41 5.28
C ILE A 9 1.45 -1.89 6.64
N ASP A 10 2.27 -1.68 7.68
CA ASP A 10 1.93 -2.11 9.04
C ASP A 10 0.82 -1.21 9.61
N GLY A 11 -0.20 -1.83 10.22
CA GLY A 11 -1.38 -1.10 10.68
C GLY A 11 -2.39 -0.74 9.58
N VAL A 12 -2.05 -0.93 8.29
CA VAL A 12 -2.92 -0.61 7.15
C VAL A 12 -3.35 -1.85 6.38
N ILE A 13 -2.42 -2.54 5.73
CA ILE A 13 -2.73 -3.81 5.04
C ILE A 13 -2.25 -5.02 5.83
N ASN A 14 -1.22 -4.85 6.65
CA ASN A 14 -0.77 -5.79 7.66
C ASN A 14 -1.33 -5.33 9.02
N PRO A 15 -2.42 -5.94 9.53
CA PRO A 15 -3.07 -5.49 10.76
C PRO A 15 -2.15 -5.50 11.98
N ASN A 16 -2.29 -4.49 12.85
CA ASN A 16 -1.63 -4.45 14.15
C ASN A 16 -2.24 -5.51 15.09
N ARG A 17 -1.71 -6.72 15.07
CA ARG A 17 -2.16 -7.83 15.92
C ARG A 17 -1.20 -8.03 17.09
N LYS A 18 -1.75 -8.31 18.29
CA LYS A 18 -0.93 -8.61 19.49
C LYS A 18 -0.12 -9.90 19.36
N SER A 19 -0.58 -10.86 18.56
CA SER A 19 0.17 -12.05 18.15
C SER A 19 -0.39 -12.59 16.85
N THR A 20 0.48 -12.98 15.94
CA THR A 20 0.11 -13.68 14.71
C THR A 20 0.70 -15.08 14.76
N THR A 21 -0.14 -16.07 14.99
CA THR A 21 0.21 -17.47 14.74
C THR A 21 -0.33 -17.85 13.38
N TYR A 22 0.56 -18.22 12.46
CA TYR A 22 0.17 -18.78 11.16
C TYR A 22 0.99 -20.05 10.90
N HIS A 23 0.43 -20.95 10.11
CA HIS A 23 1.15 -22.13 9.69
C HIS A 23 2.30 -21.71 8.75
N PHE A 24 3.52 -22.00 9.17
CA PHE A 24 4.71 -21.68 8.38
C PHE A 24 4.97 -22.79 7.35
N ASP A 25 5.14 -22.42 6.09
CA ASP A 25 5.39 -23.36 5.00
C ASP A 25 6.67 -22.96 4.24
N TYR A 26 7.70 -23.79 4.34
CA TYR A 26 8.97 -23.61 3.60
C TYR A 26 8.79 -23.68 2.09
N SER A 27 7.79 -24.38 1.61
CA SER A 27 7.52 -24.55 0.17
C SER A 27 6.70 -23.40 -0.42
N LEU A 28 6.12 -22.53 0.41
CA LEU A 28 5.17 -21.50 0.00
C LEU A 28 5.69 -20.58 -1.11
N PRO A 29 6.95 -20.06 -1.08
CA PRO A 29 7.45 -19.22 -2.17
C PRO A 29 7.42 -19.93 -3.53
N ASN A 30 7.90 -21.19 -3.57
CA ASN A 30 7.91 -21.99 -4.79
C ASN A 30 6.49 -22.34 -5.27
N THR A 31 5.60 -22.63 -4.32
CA THR A 31 4.19 -22.94 -4.61
C THR A 31 3.48 -21.73 -5.22
N LEU A 32 3.68 -20.53 -4.64
CA LEU A 32 3.10 -19.29 -5.15
C LEU A 32 3.72 -18.89 -6.49
N ALA A 33 5.03 -19.00 -6.63
CA ALA A 33 5.73 -18.70 -7.88
C ALA A 33 5.15 -19.52 -9.06
N LYS A 34 4.91 -20.82 -8.85
CA LYS A 34 4.29 -21.69 -9.85
C LYS A 34 2.83 -21.35 -10.09
N LYS A 35 2.04 -21.19 -9.03
CA LYS A 35 0.59 -20.91 -9.08
C LYS A 35 0.29 -19.58 -9.80
N LEU A 36 1.10 -18.55 -9.55
CA LEU A 36 0.93 -17.20 -10.09
C LEU A 36 1.72 -16.98 -11.39
N ASN A 37 2.46 -17.97 -11.84
CA ASN A 37 3.40 -17.86 -12.97
C ASN A 37 4.36 -16.67 -12.81
N HIS A 38 4.90 -16.49 -11.61
CA HIS A 38 5.76 -15.36 -11.24
C HIS A 38 7.03 -15.86 -10.53
N PRO A 39 8.10 -16.20 -11.28
CA PRO A 39 9.31 -16.84 -10.74
C PRO A 39 10.00 -16.06 -9.61
N LYS A 40 10.02 -14.72 -9.69
CA LYS A 40 10.64 -13.86 -8.69
C LYS A 40 10.11 -14.06 -7.26
N ILE A 41 8.90 -14.58 -7.09
CA ILE A 41 8.34 -14.87 -5.75
C ILE A 41 9.18 -15.96 -5.05
N ALA A 42 9.76 -16.89 -5.80
CA ALA A 42 10.64 -17.92 -5.25
C ALA A 42 11.98 -17.37 -4.73
N ASP A 43 12.39 -16.20 -5.23
CA ASP A 43 13.65 -15.54 -4.84
C ASP A 43 13.50 -14.69 -3.57
N LEU A 44 12.25 -14.42 -3.13
CA LEU A 44 11.99 -13.70 -1.90
C LEU A 44 12.31 -14.55 -0.66
N ASN A 45 12.67 -13.88 0.43
CA ASN A 45 12.89 -14.53 1.71
C ASN A 45 11.64 -15.31 2.13
N VAL A 46 11.79 -16.58 2.51
CA VAL A 46 10.69 -17.48 2.87
C VAL A 46 9.85 -16.96 4.04
N TYR A 47 10.48 -16.34 5.05
CA TYR A 47 9.75 -15.76 6.19
C TYR A 47 8.88 -14.58 5.75
N LEU A 48 9.40 -13.74 4.86
CA LEU A 48 8.69 -12.61 4.28
C LEU A 48 7.46 -13.07 3.50
N VAL A 49 7.61 -14.07 2.61
CA VAL A 49 6.48 -14.59 1.82
C VAL A 49 5.40 -15.17 2.72
N ASN A 50 5.78 -15.94 3.75
CA ASN A 50 4.83 -16.47 4.73
C ASN A 50 4.12 -15.35 5.51
N GLN A 51 4.84 -14.33 5.94
CA GLN A 51 4.26 -13.17 6.62
C GLN A 51 3.26 -12.44 5.72
N VAL A 52 3.66 -12.07 4.52
CA VAL A 52 2.82 -11.34 3.56
C VAL A 52 1.56 -12.14 3.23
N TYR A 53 1.71 -13.41 2.87
CA TYR A 53 0.59 -14.26 2.47
C TYR A 53 -0.40 -14.53 3.60
N SER A 54 0.09 -14.69 4.84
CA SER A 54 -0.72 -15.07 5.99
C SER A 54 -1.25 -13.88 6.80
N CYS A 55 -0.54 -12.75 6.80
CA CYS A 55 -0.86 -11.64 7.70
C CYS A 55 -1.56 -10.48 7.01
N PHE A 56 -1.37 -10.27 5.70
CA PHE A 56 -2.08 -9.20 5.00
C PHE A 56 -3.59 -9.44 5.05
N SER A 57 -4.33 -8.41 5.39
CA SER A 57 -5.79 -8.46 5.47
C SER A 57 -6.40 -8.62 4.07
N LYS A 58 -7.17 -9.69 3.89
CA LYS A 58 -7.89 -9.92 2.62
C LYS A 58 -8.88 -8.79 2.32
N GLU A 59 -9.52 -8.24 3.35
CA GLU A 59 -10.43 -7.10 3.22
C GLU A 59 -9.68 -5.86 2.77
N SER A 60 -8.53 -5.54 3.40
CA SER A 60 -7.71 -4.38 3.02
C SER A 60 -7.21 -4.49 1.58
N ILE A 61 -6.75 -5.66 1.17
CA ILE A 61 -6.34 -5.93 -0.21
C ILE A 61 -7.49 -5.74 -1.18
N ALA A 62 -8.70 -6.24 -0.86
CA ALA A 62 -9.88 -6.09 -1.70
C ALA A 62 -10.30 -4.61 -1.83
N CYS A 63 -10.34 -3.88 -0.71
CA CYS A 63 -10.65 -2.44 -0.69
C CYS A 63 -9.64 -1.63 -1.50
N LEU A 64 -8.34 -1.91 -1.32
CA LEU A 64 -7.27 -1.25 -2.08
C LEU A 64 -7.40 -1.51 -3.58
N LYS A 65 -7.66 -2.76 -3.95
CA LYS A 65 -7.86 -3.15 -5.35
C LYS A 65 -9.04 -2.41 -6.00
N GLN A 66 -10.17 -2.31 -5.29
CA GLN A 66 -11.34 -1.55 -5.76
C GLN A 66 -11.01 -0.08 -6.00
N LEU A 67 -10.28 0.59 -5.11
CA LEU A 67 -9.85 1.97 -5.32
C LEU A 67 -8.97 2.12 -6.56
N ILE A 68 -7.97 1.24 -6.68
CA ILE A 68 -7.04 1.26 -7.80
C ILE A 68 -7.77 1.09 -9.13
N GLU A 69 -8.66 0.11 -9.21
CA GLU A 69 -9.42 -0.18 -10.44
C GLU A 69 -10.39 0.96 -10.78
N LYS A 70 -11.12 1.49 -9.78
CA LYS A 70 -12.10 2.56 -9.98
C LYS A 70 -11.47 3.86 -10.48
N TYR A 71 -10.32 4.24 -9.92
CA TYR A 71 -9.67 5.52 -10.21
C TYR A 71 -8.46 5.41 -11.14
N ASN A 72 -8.11 4.20 -11.60
CA ASN A 72 -6.87 3.92 -12.31
C ASN A 72 -5.64 4.45 -11.53
N ALA A 73 -5.68 4.30 -10.20
CA ALA A 73 -4.70 4.85 -9.28
C ALA A 73 -3.38 4.05 -9.30
N GLN A 74 -2.33 4.68 -8.81
CA GLN A 74 -1.02 4.08 -8.60
C GLN A 74 -0.63 4.15 -7.12
N ILE A 75 0.23 3.23 -6.67
CA ILE A 75 0.69 3.15 -5.29
C ILE A 75 2.10 3.74 -5.16
N ILE A 76 2.29 4.56 -4.13
CA ILE A 76 3.59 5.03 -3.65
C ILE A 76 3.77 4.51 -2.22
N ILE A 77 4.77 3.68 -1.98
CA ILE A 77 5.01 3.11 -0.65
C ILE A 77 5.67 4.14 0.26
N THR A 78 5.05 4.38 1.43
CA THR A 78 5.55 5.27 2.49
C THR A 78 6.09 4.48 3.68
N SER A 79 5.75 3.20 3.79
CA SER A 79 6.10 2.31 4.87
C SER A 79 7.61 2.21 5.12
N SER A 80 7.99 1.96 6.37
CA SER A 80 9.37 1.65 6.77
C SER A 80 9.94 0.42 6.03
N TRP A 81 9.10 -0.42 5.45
CA TRP A 81 9.53 -1.56 4.63
C TRP A 81 10.45 -1.14 3.47
N ARG A 82 10.30 0.08 2.94
CA ARG A 82 11.16 0.65 1.89
C ARG A 82 12.63 0.86 2.33
N ILE A 83 12.91 0.79 3.64
CA ILE A 83 14.28 0.86 4.17
C ILE A 83 15.00 -0.48 3.97
N VAL A 84 14.25 -1.57 4.02
CA VAL A 84 14.78 -2.95 4.01
C VAL A 84 14.66 -3.60 2.64
N TYR A 85 13.59 -3.29 1.91
CA TYR A 85 13.27 -3.93 0.64
C TYR A 85 13.36 -2.96 -0.52
N SER A 86 13.96 -3.39 -1.62
CA SER A 86 13.98 -2.64 -2.88
C SER A 86 12.59 -2.50 -3.48
N LEU A 87 12.43 -1.56 -4.41
CA LEU A 87 11.16 -1.40 -5.13
C LEU A 87 10.73 -2.68 -5.85
N ASP A 88 11.65 -3.40 -6.49
CA ASP A 88 11.37 -4.67 -7.17
C ASP A 88 10.90 -5.76 -6.17
N GLN A 89 11.50 -5.83 -4.99
CA GLN A 89 11.05 -6.74 -3.94
C GLN A 89 9.66 -6.38 -3.42
N LEU A 90 9.38 -5.08 -3.19
CA LEU A 90 8.04 -4.62 -2.79
C LEU A 90 7.00 -4.93 -3.86
N GLN A 91 7.30 -4.68 -5.14
CA GLN A 91 6.42 -5.05 -6.25
C GLN A 91 6.15 -6.56 -6.26
N THR A 92 7.20 -7.38 -6.14
CA THR A 92 7.09 -8.85 -6.14
C THR A 92 6.24 -9.36 -4.95
N MET A 93 6.39 -8.77 -3.76
CA MET A 93 5.54 -9.09 -2.61
C MET A 93 4.07 -8.82 -2.87
N PHE A 94 3.76 -7.68 -3.48
CA PHE A 94 2.38 -7.30 -3.79
C PHE A 94 1.81 -8.07 -4.98
N ASP A 95 2.64 -8.66 -5.85
CA ASP A 95 2.21 -9.54 -6.92
C ASP A 95 1.60 -10.87 -6.41
N ILE A 96 1.87 -11.24 -5.14
CA ILE A 96 1.14 -12.32 -4.45
C ILE A 96 -0.38 -12.06 -4.48
N PHE A 97 -0.79 -10.79 -4.54
CA PHE A 97 -2.18 -10.31 -4.60
C PHE A 97 -2.54 -9.62 -5.93
N ASP A 98 -1.72 -9.74 -6.97
CA ASP A 98 -1.90 -9.06 -8.27
C ASP A 98 -1.93 -7.51 -8.14
N LEU A 99 -1.12 -6.96 -7.23
CA LEU A 99 -1.04 -5.51 -6.97
C LEU A 99 0.34 -4.90 -7.29
N GLY A 100 1.38 -5.69 -7.48
CA GLY A 100 2.75 -5.19 -7.69
C GLY A 100 2.88 -4.23 -8.87
N LYS A 101 2.17 -4.49 -9.96
CA LYS A 101 2.14 -3.63 -11.16
C LYS A 101 1.67 -2.20 -10.90
N TYR A 102 0.95 -1.96 -9.81
CA TYR A 102 0.45 -0.63 -9.42
C TYR A 102 1.42 0.13 -8.53
N ILE A 103 2.40 -0.52 -7.91
CA ILE A 103 3.46 0.13 -7.14
C ILE A 103 4.44 0.78 -8.11
N LYS A 104 4.59 2.10 -8.03
CA LYS A 104 5.42 2.87 -8.97
C LYS A 104 6.69 3.41 -8.35
N ALA A 105 6.65 3.73 -7.06
CA ALA A 105 7.78 4.29 -6.35
C ALA A 105 7.68 4.07 -4.83
N THR A 106 8.71 4.48 -4.15
CA THR A 106 8.72 4.69 -2.70
C THR A 106 9.02 6.15 -2.41
N THR A 107 8.52 6.69 -1.31
CA THR A 107 8.94 8.02 -0.86
C THR A 107 10.42 8.00 -0.41
N PRO A 108 11.13 9.15 -0.46
CA PRO A 108 12.51 9.24 0.01
C PRO A 108 12.64 8.88 1.50
N LEU A 109 13.85 8.48 1.90
CA LEU A 109 14.15 8.12 3.30
C LEU A 109 14.42 9.39 4.14
N ILE A 110 13.40 10.23 4.27
CA ILE A 110 13.44 11.50 5.00
C ILE A 110 12.52 11.40 6.21
N SER A 111 12.93 12.00 7.32
CA SER A 111 12.15 12.13 8.56
C SER A 111 11.78 13.60 8.79
N PRO A 112 10.57 13.91 9.25
CA PRO A 112 9.44 12.99 9.49
C PRO A 112 8.79 12.47 8.20
N ARG A 113 7.95 11.44 8.31
CA ARG A 113 7.24 10.82 7.16
C ARG A 113 6.41 11.84 6.37
N THR A 114 5.79 12.80 7.06
CA THR A 114 5.04 13.90 6.44
C THR A 114 5.89 14.69 5.46
N LYS A 115 7.15 14.98 5.81
CA LYS A 115 8.10 15.68 4.94
C LYS A 115 8.44 14.83 3.71
N ALA A 116 8.70 13.54 3.89
CA ALA A 116 8.98 12.63 2.78
C ALA A 116 7.82 12.55 1.77
N ILE A 117 6.59 12.55 2.26
CA ILE A 117 5.39 12.54 1.40
C ILE A 117 5.26 13.87 0.68
N GLN A 118 5.40 15.00 1.39
CA GLN A 118 5.26 16.33 0.81
C GLN A 118 6.32 16.59 -0.27
N GLU A 119 7.58 16.26 -0.01
CA GLU A 119 8.66 16.42 -1.01
C GLU A 119 8.36 15.56 -2.26
N PHE A 120 7.86 14.34 -2.09
CA PHE A 120 7.49 13.50 -3.22
C PHE A 120 6.33 14.08 -4.03
N ILE A 121 5.31 14.65 -3.37
CA ILE A 121 4.18 15.33 -4.02
C ILE A 121 4.68 16.51 -4.84
N ASP A 122 5.53 17.35 -4.27
CA ASP A 122 6.04 18.58 -4.89
C ASP A 122 6.95 18.25 -6.09
N GLU A 123 7.89 17.30 -5.90
CA GLU A 123 8.85 16.89 -6.95
C GLU A 123 8.14 16.30 -8.17
N HIS A 124 7.06 15.55 -7.96
CA HIS A 124 6.34 14.87 -9.02
C HIS A 124 5.08 15.63 -9.50
N ASN A 125 4.82 16.82 -8.97
CA ASN A 125 3.64 17.64 -9.26
C ASN A 125 2.32 16.85 -9.14
N ILE A 126 2.17 16.09 -8.03
CA ILE A 126 1.00 15.24 -7.80
C ILE A 126 -0.17 16.10 -7.35
N THR A 127 -1.24 16.14 -8.11
CA THR A 127 -2.44 16.97 -7.87
C THR A 127 -3.62 16.19 -7.31
N SER A 128 -3.61 14.85 -7.41
CA SER A 128 -4.67 14.00 -6.87
C SER A 128 -4.05 12.83 -6.12
N TYR A 129 -4.36 12.72 -4.84
CA TYR A 129 -3.80 11.66 -3.99
C TYR A 129 -4.62 11.44 -2.72
N ILE A 130 -4.41 10.28 -2.10
CA ILE A 130 -4.77 9.98 -0.72
C ILE A 130 -3.59 9.34 0.00
N ILE A 131 -3.61 9.45 1.32
CA ILE A 131 -2.63 8.82 2.20
C ILE A 131 -3.37 7.85 3.11
N LEU A 132 -2.95 6.58 3.13
CA LEU A 132 -3.48 5.53 3.99
C LEU A 132 -2.40 5.18 5.02
N ASP A 133 -2.58 5.54 6.29
CA ASP A 133 -1.57 5.36 7.33
C ASP A 133 -2.24 5.26 8.71
N ASP A 134 -1.63 4.51 9.65
CA ASP A 134 -2.06 4.39 11.04
C ASP A 134 -1.38 5.40 11.97
N PHE A 135 -0.44 6.19 11.46
CA PHE A 135 0.13 7.34 12.15
C PHE A 135 -0.63 8.62 11.74
N ASP A 136 -1.23 9.32 12.71
CA ASP A 136 -2.07 10.49 12.43
C ASP A 136 -1.28 11.66 11.83
N MET A 137 -1.61 11.99 10.59
CA MET A 137 -1.06 13.11 9.82
C MET A 137 -2.16 14.08 9.35
N SER A 138 -3.35 14.03 9.94
CA SER A 138 -4.51 14.85 9.55
C SER A 138 -4.27 16.35 9.63
N ASN A 139 -3.40 16.78 10.55
CA ASN A 139 -3.00 18.18 10.71
C ASN A 139 -2.13 18.74 9.56
N VAL A 140 -1.62 17.87 8.68
CA VAL A 140 -0.76 18.25 7.54
C VAL A 140 -1.51 18.06 6.21
N PHE A 141 -2.25 16.96 6.07
CA PHE A 141 -2.81 16.54 4.79
C PHE A 141 -4.36 16.62 4.71
N ASP A 142 -5.01 17.05 5.81
CA ASP A 142 -6.45 17.28 5.88
C ASP A 142 -7.27 16.14 5.23
N TYR A 143 -8.18 16.43 4.30
CA TYR A 143 -9.07 15.45 3.65
C TYR A 143 -8.37 14.47 2.71
N HIS A 144 -7.10 14.69 2.38
CA HIS A 144 -6.27 13.71 1.66
C HIS A 144 -5.84 12.54 2.54
N PHE A 145 -5.88 12.72 3.86
CA PHE A 145 -5.42 11.74 4.83
C PHE A 145 -6.57 10.87 5.36
N ILE A 146 -6.41 9.56 5.23
CA ILE A 146 -7.33 8.57 5.79
C ILE A 146 -6.63 7.87 6.95
N TYR A 147 -7.01 8.25 8.16
CA TYR A 147 -6.51 7.59 9.38
C TYR A 147 -7.06 6.16 9.48
N VAL A 148 -6.18 5.19 9.35
CA VAL A 148 -6.52 3.77 9.42
C VAL A 148 -6.33 3.26 10.84
N ARG A 149 -7.39 2.74 11.45
CA ARG A 149 -7.32 2.09 12.77
C ARG A 149 -7.29 0.58 12.59
N ASN A 150 -6.21 -0.06 13.01
CA ASN A 150 -5.96 -1.50 12.98
C ASN A 150 -5.71 -2.08 11.58
N TYR A 151 -6.54 -1.81 10.59
CA TYR A 151 -6.37 -2.20 9.18
C TYR A 151 -7.37 -1.45 8.30
N PHE A 152 -7.01 -1.28 7.03
CA PHE A 152 -7.84 -0.60 6.03
C PHE A 152 -9.08 -1.45 5.69
N ASN A 153 -10.26 -0.97 6.06
CA ASN A 153 -11.53 -1.67 5.97
C ASN A 153 -12.54 -0.93 5.08
N VAL A 154 -13.75 -1.49 4.93
CA VAL A 154 -14.81 -0.89 4.08
C VAL A 154 -15.18 0.53 4.50
N GLN A 155 -15.11 0.89 5.79
CA GLN A 155 -15.42 2.27 6.22
C GLN A 155 -14.33 3.25 5.79
N ASP A 156 -13.07 2.84 5.88
CA ASP A 156 -11.94 3.64 5.42
C ASP A 156 -11.91 3.72 3.89
N TYR A 157 -12.29 2.64 3.20
CA TYR A 157 -12.52 2.65 1.75
C TYR A 157 -13.54 3.72 1.35
N LYS A 158 -14.68 3.84 2.04
CA LYS A 158 -15.70 4.87 1.72
C LYS A 158 -15.16 6.29 1.86
N LYS A 159 -14.33 6.56 2.88
CA LYS A 159 -13.68 7.86 3.05
C LYS A 159 -12.68 8.13 1.91
N ALA A 160 -11.84 7.15 1.61
CA ALA A 160 -10.86 7.22 0.53
C ALA A 160 -11.53 7.43 -0.84
N ASP A 161 -12.60 6.70 -1.11
CA ASP A 161 -13.42 6.80 -2.31
C ASP A 161 -14.02 8.22 -2.46
N TYR A 162 -14.58 8.75 -1.37
CA TYR A 162 -15.14 10.10 -1.37
C TYR A 162 -14.07 11.17 -1.60
N ALA A 163 -12.91 11.05 -0.96
CA ALA A 163 -11.81 11.99 -1.12
C ALA A 163 -11.30 12.03 -2.58
N LEU A 164 -11.10 10.89 -3.20
CA LEU A 164 -10.70 10.83 -4.61
C LEU A 164 -11.79 11.33 -5.57
N PHE A 165 -13.05 11.05 -5.27
CA PHE A 165 -14.17 11.53 -6.08
C PHE A 165 -14.27 13.06 -6.10
N ILE A 166 -14.11 13.73 -4.95
CA ILE A 166 -14.12 15.20 -4.86
C ILE A 166 -12.97 15.79 -5.68
N GLN A 167 -11.75 15.26 -5.50
CA GLN A 167 -10.58 15.73 -6.24
C GLN A 167 -10.73 15.60 -7.76
N GLN A 168 -11.35 14.51 -8.24
CA GLN A 168 -11.62 14.38 -9.69
C GLN A 168 -12.59 15.42 -10.20
N LYS A 169 -13.62 15.79 -9.42
CA LYS A 169 -14.55 16.85 -9.79
C LYS A 169 -13.88 18.22 -9.86
N GLU A 170 -13.01 18.53 -8.90
CA GLU A 170 -12.26 19.79 -8.86
C GLU A 170 -11.31 19.95 -10.06
N LEU A 171 -10.68 18.85 -10.48
CA LEU A 171 -9.78 18.84 -11.65
C LEU A 171 -10.51 18.88 -13.01
N SER A 172 -11.83 18.65 -13.02
CA SER A 172 -12.66 18.62 -14.23
C SER A 172 -13.40 19.94 -14.49
N ASN A 173 -13.37 20.88 -13.54
CA ASN A 173 -13.93 22.22 -13.63
C ASN A 173 -12.86 23.26 -13.95
#